data_f76e8d881b1b8651640264926fc510f2
#
_entry.id   f76e8d881b1b8651640264926fc510f2
#
_cell.length_a   1.000
_cell.length_b   1.000
_cell.length_c   1.000
_cell.angle_alpha   90.00
_cell.angle_beta   90.00
_cell.angle_gamma   90.00
#
_symmetry.space_group_name_H-M   'P 1'
#
loop_
_entity.id
_entity.type
_entity.pdbx_description
1 polymer ?
#
loop_
_entity_poly.entity_id
_entity_poly.type
_entity_poly.pdbx_seq_one_letter_code
_entity_poly.pdbx_strand_id
1 'polypeptide(L)'
;MRVRVLGSAAGGGFPQWNCNCPNCDGVRKGTIDAKRRTQSSIAVSSNDVDWLLFNTSPDILTQFQQFPESQPARSIRDTAFKSIVLLDAQIDHTTGLFMLRESKTPLNIYCTDMVYEDLTTGNPIFKILEHYCGVNWHQIHTNEENSFQPEGIDNIKVKAIPLSSKAPPYSPHRNDPHEGDNLGILLEDMSSGKKTFYAPGLGQIESHIKPYMEAADCLLVDGTCWTNDEMKSLGIANKMSLDMGHLPQSGPGGMIEVLRPLPAEKKVLIHINNTNPILRENSEQRQKLTEENIDVAYDGMDFVV
;
A
#
# COMPACT_ATOMS: atom_id res chain seq x y z
N MET A 1 -1.11 -18.46 0.35
CA MET A 1 -1.75 -17.13 0.56
C MET A 1 -1.90 -16.45 -0.79
N ARG A 2 -3.11 -15.98 -1.13
CA ARG A 2 -3.36 -15.21 -2.36
C ARG A 2 -3.29 -13.73 -2.08
N VAL A 3 -2.61 -12.99 -2.95
CA VAL A 3 -2.43 -11.54 -2.87
C VAL A 3 -3.02 -10.90 -4.11
N ARG A 4 -3.92 -9.93 -3.93
CA ARG A 4 -4.56 -9.15 -4.98
C ARG A 4 -4.20 -7.68 -4.84
N VAL A 5 -3.59 -7.09 -5.86
CA VAL A 5 -3.39 -5.64 -5.94
C VAL A 5 -4.70 -5.01 -6.40
N LEU A 6 -5.32 -4.19 -5.54
CA LEU A 6 -6.54 -3.47 -5.86
C LEU A 6 -6.23 -2.16 -6.58
N GLY A 7 -5.22 -1.44 -6.09
CA GLY A 7 -4.68 -0.23 -6.69
C GLY A 7 -3.17 -0.17 -6.54
N SER A 8 -2.48 0.39 -7.52
CA SER A 8 -1.02 0.33 -7.61
C SER A 8 -0.33 1.70 -7.73
N ALA A 9 -1.07 2.80 -7.86
CA ALA A 9 -0.51 4.15 -7.92
C ALA A 9 -0.34 4.76 -6.53
N ALA A 10 0.57 5.73 -6.41
CA ALA A 10 0.67 6.66 -5.30
C ALA A 10 -0.54 7.61 -5.24
N GLY A 11 -0.59 8.46 -4.22
CA GLY A 11 -1.64 9.45 -4.03
C GLY A 11 -1.95 10.28 -5.28
N GLY A 12 -3.25 10.40 -5.60
CA GLY A 12 -3.76 11.06 -6.81
C GLY A 12 -4.00 10.13 -7.99
N GLY A 13 -3.55 8.88 -7.94
CA GLY A 13 -3.77 7.89 -9.01
C GLY A 13 -3.03 8.18 -10.32
N PHE A 14 -3.28 7.37 -11.34
CA PHE A 14 -2.69 7.56 -12.67
C PHE A 14 -3.72 7.33 -13.79
N PRO A 15 -3.97 8.33 -14.66
CA PRO A 15 -3.40 9.68 -14.69
C PRO A 15 -3.95 10.55 -13.56
N GLN A 16 -3.11 11.34 -12.90
CA GLN A 16 -3.54 12.25 -11.85
C GLN A 16 -4.37 13.41 -12.44
N TRP A 17 -5.47 13.77 -11.79
CA TRP A 17 -6.51 14.64 -12.30
C TRP A 17 -6.02 16.05 -12.75
N ASN A 18 -5.05 16.60 -12.03
CA ASN A 18 -4.50 17.95 -12.26
C ASN A 18 -3.08 17.94 -12.85
N CYS A 19 -2.57 16.78 -13.29
CA CYS A 19 -1.22 16.63 -13.81
C CYS A 19 -1.23 16.49 -15.33
N ASN A 20 -0.33 17.21 -15.98
CA ASN A 20 -0.10 17.14 -17.42
C ASN A 20 1.35 16.74 -17.77
N CYS A 21 2.01 15.98 -16.89
CA CYS A 21 3.32 15.41 -17.19
C CYS A 21 3.24 14.47 -18.41
N PRO A 22 4.38 14.12 -19.01
CA PRO A 22 4.40 13.28 -20.21
C PRO A 22 3.64 11.96 -20.08
N ASN A 23 3.61 11.35 -18.87
CA ASN A 23 2.86 10.13 -18.62
C ASN A 23 1.34 10.39 -18.57
N CYS A 24 0.91 11.38 -17.77
CA CYS A 24 -0.51 11.69 -17.61
C CYS A 24 -1.14 12.20 -18.91
N ASP A 25 -0.46 13.07 -19.64
CA ASP A 25 -0.91 13.56 -20.96
C ASP A 25 -0.97 12.41 -21.98
N GLY A 26 0.12 11.64 -22.06
CA GLY A 26 0.24 10.53 -23.00
C GLY A 26 -0.83 9.47 -22.83
N VAL A 27 -1.12 9.03 -21.57
CA VAL A 27 -2.16 8.02 -21.33
C VAL A 27 -3.57 8.56 -21.59
N ARG A 28 -3.83 9.87 -21.33
CA ARG A 28 -5.13 10.49 -21.67
C ARG A 28 -5.37 10.53 -23.15
N LYS A 29 -4.32 10.83 -23.94
CA LYS A 29 -4.36 10.94 -25.40
C LYS A 29 -4.17 9.58 -26.11
N GLY A 30 -3.82 8.52 -25.39
CA GLY A 30 -3.51 7.23 -26.00
C GLY A 30 -2.21 7.22 -26.82
N THR A 31 -1.27 8.12 -26.53
CA THR A 31 0.01 8.25 -27.27
C THR A 31 1.15 7.45 -26.62
N ILE A 32 0.92 6.87 -25.46
CA ILE A 32 1.87 5.97 -24.78
C ILE A 32 1.15 4.66 -24.41
N ASP A 33 1.90 3.58 -24.37
CA ASP A 33 1.43 2.30 -23.84
C ASP A 33 1.62 2.31 -22.32
N ALA A 34 0.53 2.56 -21.59
CA ALA A 34 0.49 2.58 -20.13
C ALA A 34 -0.93 2.28 -19.61
N LYS A 35 -1.03 1.52 -18.53
CA LYS A 35 -2.30 1.20 -17.88
C LYS A 35 -2.67 2.28 -16.87
N ARG A 36 -3.95 2.69 -16.84
CA ARG A 36 -4.50 3.52 -15.75
C ARG A 36 -4.40 2.77 -14.42
N ARG A 37 -4.19 3.49 -13.32
CA ARG A 37 -4.05 2.89 -11.98
C ARG A 37 -4.79 3.73 -10.95
N THR A 38 -5.48 3.05 -10.05
CA THR A 38 -6.06 3.61 -8.84
C THR A 38 -5.03 3.64 -7.71
N GLN A 39 -5.32 4.36 -6.66
CA GLN A 39 -4.40 4.57 -5.53
C GLN A 39 -4.19 3.28 -4.73
N SER A 40 -3.02 3.14 -4.12
CA SER A 40 -2.47 1.90 -3.58
C SER A 40 -3.34 1.26 -2.49
N SER A 41 -3.69 0.01 -2.72
CA SER A 41 -4.34 -0.88 -1.76
C SER A 41 -4.14 -2.33 -2.22
N ILE A 42 -4.05 -3.26 -1.30
CA ILE A 42 -4.02 -4.70 -1.58
C ILE A 42 -5.04 -5.45 -0.73
N ALA A 43 -5.41 -6.62 -1.19
CA ALA A 43 -6.20 -7.59 -0.45
C ALA A 43 -5.48 -8.93 -0.37
N VAL A 44 -5.62 -9.63 0.77
CA VAL A 44 -4.96 -10.92 1.01
C VAL A 44 -5.97 -11.91 1.57
N SER A 45 -5.90 -13.16 1.09
CA SER A 45 -6.77 -14.24 1.55
C SER A 45 -6.02 -15.58 1.61
N SER A 46 -6.42 -16.45 2.52
CA SER A 46 -5.97 -17.85 2.60
C SER A 46 -7.00 -18.83 2.03
N ASN A 47 -8.24 -18.39 1.78
CA ASN A 47 -9.36 -19.26 1.39
C ASN A 47 -10.16 -18.75 0.18
N ASP A 48 -9.75 -17.62 -0.42
CA ASP A 48 -10.41 -16.94 -1.56
C ASP A 48 -11.85 -16.44 -1.27
N VAL A 49 -12.28 -16.49 -0.02
CA VAL A 49 -13.65 -16.12 0.40
C VAL A 49 -13.64 -14.92 1.34
N ASP A 50 -12.79 -14.97 2.36
CA ASP A 50 -12.64 -13.93 3.37
C ASP A 50 -11.29 -13.23 3.15
N TRP A 51 -11.34 -11.90 3.05
CA TRP A 51 -10.22 -11.07 2.64
C TRP A 51 -9.84 -10.07 3.72
N LEU A 52 -8.54 -9.93 3.92
CA LEU A 52 -7.91 -8.85 4.69
C LEU A 52 -7.57 -7.72 3.73
N LEU A 53 -8.07 -6.52 4.03
CA LEU A 53 -7.79 -5.31 3.24
C LEU A 53 -6.64 -4.52 3.86
N PHE A 54 -5.68 -4.09 3.06
CA PHE A 54 -4.62 -3.17 3.46
C PHE A 54 -4.83 -1.82 2.81
N ASN A 55 -4.96 -0.79 3.65
CA ASN A 55 -5.33 0.56 3.27
C ASN A 55 -6.70 0.64 2.57
N THR A 56 -7.32 1.78 2.64
CA THR A 56 -8.61 2.07 2.01
C THR A 56 -8.47 3.33 1.16
N SER A 57 -8.09 3.14 -0.10
CA SER A 57 -7.90 4.27 -1.01
C SER A 57 -9.22 4.99 -1.32
N PRO A 58 -9.19 6.26 -1.74
CA PRO A 58 -10.37 6.97 -2.23
C PRO A 58 -11.09 6.24 -3.37
N ASP A 59 -10.38 5.37 -4.10
CA ASP A 59 -10.87 4.61 -5.25
C ASP A 59 -11.53 3.27 -4.87
N ILE A 60 -11.69 2.99 -3.57
CA ILE A 60 -12.06 1.67 -3.04
C ILE A 60 -13.32 1.08 -3.69
N LEU A 61 -14.33 1.89 -4.01
CA LEU A 61 -15.55 1.38 -4.66
C LEU A 61 -15.27 0.89 -6.08
N THR A 62 -14.43 1.59 -6.84
CA THR A 62 -13.99 1.16 -8.17
C THR A 62 -13.17 -0.12 -8.08
N GLN A 63 -12.27 -0.20 -7.10
CA GLN A 63 -11.45 -1.36 -6.84
C GLN A 63 -12.31 -2.60 -6.52
N PHE A 64 -13.32 -2.45 -5.67
CA PHE A 64 -14.23 -3.54 -5.35
C PHE A 64 -15.06 -3.98 -6.56
N GLN A 65 -15.55 -3.03 -7.37
CA GLN A 65 -16.30 -3.37 -8.60
C GLN A 65 -15.46 -4.18 -9.60
N GLN A 66 -14.14 -3.99 -9.61
CA GLN A 66 -13.20 -4.71 -10.47
C GLN A 66 -12.69 -6.02 -9.85
N PHE A 67 -13.19 -6.38 -8.66
CA PHE A 67 -12.77 -7.58 -7.93
C PHE A 67 -13.98 -8.51 -7.72
N PRO A 68 -14.20 -9.50 -8.61
CA PRO A 68 -15.38 -10.38 -8.57
C PRO A 68 -15.56 -11.10 -7.23
N GLU A 69 -14.47 -11.59 -6.64
CA GLU A 69 -14.48 -12.34 -5.38
C GLU A 69 -14.88 -11.47 -4.17
N SER A 70 -14.80 -10.15 -4.29
CA SER A 70 -15.23 -9.23 -3.24
C SER A 70 -16.73 -8.91 -3.27
N GLN A 71 -17.43 -9.33 -4.34
CA GLN A 71 -18.85 -9.01 -4.50
C GLN A 71 -19.72 -9.76 -3.48
N PRO A 72 -20.84 -9.17 -3.02
CA PRO A 72 -21.77 -9.84 -2.12
C PRO A 72 -22.29 -11.16 -2.70
N ALA A 73 -22.12 -12.27 -1.97
CA ALA A 73 -22.50 -13.60 -2.44
C ALA A 73 -23.26 -14.45 -1.40
N ARG A 74 -23.14 -14.13 -0.10
CA ARG A 74 -23.68 -14.96 0.99
C ARG A 74 -24.99 -14.46 1.53
N SER A 75 -25.31 -13.17 1.38
CA SER A 75 -26.56 -12.54 1.83
C SER A 75 -26.86 -11.27 1.02
N ILE A 76 -28.07 -10.69 1.21
CA ILE A 76 -28.51 -9.46 0.53
C ILE A 76 -27.53 -8.27 0.77
N ARG A 77 -26.97 -8.19 1.97
CA ARG A 77 -25.90 -7.25 2.34
C ARG A 77 -24.75 -8.06 2.90
N ASP A 78 -23.64 -8.12 2.18
CA ASP A 78 -22.47 -8.93 2.51
C ASP A 78 -21.18 -8.21 2.09
N THR A 79 -20.06 -8.58 2.70
CA THR A 79 -18.72 -8.17 2.30
C THR A 79 -17.75 -9.32 2.48
N ALA A 80 -16.88 -9.50 1.51
CA ALA A 80 -15.75 -10.43 1.62
C ALA A 80 -14.66 -9.90 2.57
N PHE A 81 -14.57 -8.58 2.77
CA PHE A 81 -13.57 -7.97 3.64
C PHE A 81 -14.00 -8.05 5.10
N LYS A 82 -13.23 -8.80 5.91
CA LYS A 82 -13.51 -9.05 7.33
C LYS A 82 -12.81 -8.06 8.23
N SER A 83 -11.61 -7.68 7.84
CA SER A 83 -10.76 -6.76 8.61
C SER A 83 -9.96 -5.86 7.67
N ILE A 84 -9.58 -4.70 8.19
CA ILE A 84 -8.82 -3.67 7.49
C ILE A 84 -7.58 -3.37 8.32
N VAL A 85 -6.41 -3.36 7.69
CA VAL A 85 -5.15 -2.90 8.30
C VAL A 85 -4.74 -1.59 7.64
N LEU A 86 -4.53 -0.56 8.44
CA LEU A 86 -4.01 0.73 7.98
C LEU A 86 -2.53 0.81 8.33
N LEU A 87 -1.70 1.11 7.35
CA LEU A 87 -0.25 1.20 7.52
C LEU A 87 0.20 2.57 8.01
N ASP A 88 -0.61 3.57 7.75
CA ASP A 88 -0.43 4.97 8.13
C ASP A 88 -1.77 5.69 8.04
N ALA A 89 -1.78 6.99 8.30
CA ALA A 89 -2.99 7.82 8.24
C ALA A 89 -3.05 8.71 6.97
N GLN A 90 -2.26 8.44 5.93
CA GLN A 90 -2.29 9.25 4.71
C GLN A 90 -3.68 9.22 4.06
N ILE A 91 -4.06 10.34 3.41
CA ILE A 91 -5.40 10.51 2.82
C ILE A 91 -5.69 9.45 1.76
N ASP A 92 -4.71 9.12 0.94
CA ASP A 92 -4.82 8.08 -0.10
C ASP A 92 -4.89 6.65 0.46
N HIS A 93 -4.61 6.46 1.76
CA HIS A 93 -4.69 5.18 2.45
C HIS A 93 -5.92 5.03 3.35
N THR A 94 -6.63 6.13 3.66
CA THR A 94 -7.70 6.11 4.68
C THR A 94 -9.05 6.66 4.22
N THR A 95 -9.08 7.56 3.22
CA THR A 95 -10.33 8.27 2.83
C THR A 95 -11.43 7.32 2.34
N GLY A 96 -11.07 6.17 1.76
CA GLY A 96 -12.04 5.16 1.32
C GLY A 96 -12.90 4.58 2.44
N LEU A 97 -12.50 4.71 3.71
CA LEU A 97 -13.31 4.32 4.86
C LEU A 97 -14.69 4.99 4.86
N PHE A 98 -14.79 6.25 4.41
CA PHE A 98 -16.09 6.93 4.27
C PHE A 98 -17.02 6.21 3.30
N MET A 99 -16.48 5.54 2.30
CA MET A 99 -17.28 4.82 1.30
C MET A 99 -17.83 3.50 1.85
N LEU A 100 -17.26 2.99 2.94
CA LEU A 100 -17.69 1.75 3.60
C LEU A 100 -18.72 1.98 4.71
N ARG A 101 -19.18 3.20 4.93
CA ARG A 101 -20.14 3.59 6.00
C ARG A 101 -21.46 2.84 5.99
N GLU A 102 -21.84 2.22 4.85
CA GLU A 102 -23.07 1.43 4.71
C GLU A 102 -22.92 -0.01 5.24
N SER A 103 -21.80 -0.34 5.89
CA SER A 103 -21.64 -1.61 6.58
C SER A 103 -22.71 -1.78 7.66
N LYS A 104 -23.23 -3.01 7.84
CA LYS A 104 -24.20 -3.31 8.88
C LYS A 104 -23.61 -3.49 10.28
N THR A 105 -22.31 -3.72 10.34
CA THR A 105 -21.55 -3.90 11.57
C THR A 105 -20.39 -2.92 11.58
N PRO A 106 -19.86 -2.57 12.76
CA PRO A 106 -18.64 -1.78 12.83
C PRO A 106 -17.52 -2.38 11.99
N LEU A 107 -16.71 -1.51 11.38
CA LEU A 107 -15.54 -1.94 10.63
C LEU A 107 -14.44 -2.39 11.60
N ASN A 108 -13.94 -3.61 11.45
CA ASN A 108 -12.76 -4.08 12.21
C ASN A 108 -11.51 -3.45 11.61
N ILE A 109 -10.94 -2.46 12.29
CA ILE A 109 -9.79 -1.69 11.80
C ILE A 109 -8.61 -1.90 12.74
N TYR A 110 -7.50 -2.36 12.17
CA TYR A 110 -6.21 -2.56 12.81
C TYR A 110 -5.29 -1.39 12.44
N CYS A 111 -4.86 -0.62 13.42
CA CYS A 111 -3.85 0.42 13.26
C CYS A 111 -3.16 0.72 14.60
N THR A 112 -2.03 1.41 14.55
CA THR A 112 -1.32 1.88 15.74
C THR A 112 -2.12 2.93 16.49
N ASP A 113 -1.73 3.24 17.72
CA ASP A 113 -2.26 4.35 18.50
C ASP A 113 -1.98 5.71 17.82
N MET A 114 -0.83 5.87 17.15
CA MET A 114 -0.51 7.10 16.40
C MET A 114 -1.47 7.31 15.23
N VAL A 115 -1.72 6.28 14.43
CA VAL A 115 -2.71 6.33 13.34
C VAL A 115 -4.13 6.54 13.88
N TYR A 116 -4.48 5.91 15.02
CA TYR A 116 -5.76 6.12 15.68
C TYR A 116 -5.93 7.59 16.15
N GLU A 117 -4.90 8.17 16.75
CA GLU A 117 -4.93 9.59 17.13
C GLU A 117 -5.15 10.49 15.92
N ASP A 118 -4.41 10.29 14.83
CA ASP A 118 -4.58 11.03 13.59
C ASP A 118 -6.01 10.96 13.04
N LEU A 119 -6.60 9.75 13.05
CA LEU A 119 -7.94 9.49 12.52
C LEU A 119 -9.09 9.82 13.51
N THR A 120 -8.76 10.29 14.70
CA THR A 120 -9.72 10.80 15.69
C THR A 120 -9.54 12.28 16.00
N THR A 121 -8.45 12.92 15.54
CA THR A 121 -8.13 14.32 15.80
C THR A 121 -7.97 15.13 14.52
N GLY A 122 -6.82 15.02 13.84
CA GLY A 122 -6.48 15.82 12.67
C GLY A 122 -7.36 15.54 11.45
N ASN A 123 -7.73 14.30 11.23
CA ASN A 123 -8.70 13.85 10.21
C ASN A 123 -9.70 12.89 10.85
N PRO A 124 -10.75 13.36 11.53
CA PRO A 124 -11.56 12.57 12.45
C PRO A 124 -12.52 11.58 11.75
N ILE A 125 -12.02 10.76 10.84
CA ILE A 125 -12.78 9.77 10.07
C ILE A 125 -13.52 8.82 11.03
N PHE A 126 -12.85 8.32 12.06
CA PHE A 126 -13.46 7.36 13.01
C PHE A 126 -14.64 7.97 13.75
N LYS A 127 -14.53 9.24 14.21
CA LYS A 127 -15.64 9.93 14.85
C LYS A 127 -16.84 10.16 13.92
N ILE A 128 -16.58 10.41 12.64
CA ILE A 128 -17.64 10.54 11.66
C ILE A 128 -18.33 9.19 11.43
N LEU A 129 -17.57 8.10 11.34
CA LEU A 129 -18.11 6.75 11.15
C LEU A 129 -18.95 6.27 12.35
N GLU A 130 -18.73 6.77 13.56
CA GLU A 130 -19.59 6.49 14.73
C GLU A 130 -21.06 6.85 14.49
N HIS A 131 -21.35 7.82 13.61
CA HIS A 131 -22.72 8.19 13.23
C HIS A 131 -23.33 7.29 12.15
N TYR A 132 -22.58 6.29 11.66
CA TYR A 132 -22.98 5.36 10.59
C TYR A 132 -22.78 3.91 11.05
N CYS A 133 -21.78 3.22 10.54
CA CYS A 133 -21.52 1.83 10.91
C CYS A 133 -20.69 1.65 12.18
N GLY A 134 -19.90 2.67 12.56
CA GLY A 134 -18.93 2.57 13.66
C GLY A 134 -17.63 1.90 13.28
N VAL A 135 -16.69 1.88 14.21
CA VAL A 135 -15.37 1.28 14.10
C VAL A 135 -15.08 0.44 15.34
N ASN A 136 -14.66 -0.80 15.15
CA ASN A 136 -13.99 -1.63 16.14
C ASN A 136 -12.50 -1.47 15.95
N TRP A 137 -11.86 -0.65 16.76
CA TRP A 137 -10.42 -0.46 16.70
C TRP A 137 -9.67 -1.57 17.41
N HIS A 138 -8.72 -2.16 16.73
CA HIS A 138 -7.78 -3.14 17.24
C HIS A 138 -6.38 -2.53 17.19
N GLN A 139 -5.80 -2.28 18.36
CA GLN A 139 -4.47 -1.65 18.44
C GLN A 139 -3.39 -2.58 17.89
N ILE A 140 -2.58 -2.08 16.97
CA ILE A 140 -1.35 -2.71 16.52
C ILE A 140 -0.20 -2.23 17.42
N HIS A 141 0.57 -3.19 17.94
CA HIS A 141 1.80 -2.93 18.66
C HIS A 141 3.01 -3.26 17.78
N THR A 142 4.03 -2.40 17.82
CA THR A 142 5.21 -2.47 16.94
C THR A 142 6.39 -3.24 17.54
N ASN A 143 6.30 -3.70 18.78
CA ASN A 143 7.36 -4.45 19.41
C ASN A 143 7.63 -5.81 18.72
N GLU A 144 8.90 -6.27 18.77
CA GLU A 144 9.37 -7.43 18.00
C GLU A 144 8.63 -8.75 18.30
N GLU A 145 8.03 -8.91 19.47
CA GLU A 145 7.33 -10.12 19.87
C GLU A 145 5.87 -10.17 19.37
N ASN A 146 5.30 -9.03 18.98
CA ASN A 146 3.89 -8.94 18.63
C ASN A 146 3.61 -9.31 17.18
N SER A 147 2.71 -10.23 17.03
CA SER A 147 2.03 -10.56 15.79
C SER A 147 0.59 -10.93 16.13
N PHE A 148 -0.32 -10.70 15.20
CA PHE A 148 -1.74 -10.95 15.42
C PHE A 148 -2.37 -11.68 14.24
N GLN A 149 -3.50 -12.31 14.50
CA GLN A 149 -4.39 -12.83 13.45
C GLN A 149 -5.62 -11.92 13.39
N PRO A 150 -5.89 -11.28 12.24
CA PRO A 150 -7.05 -10.41 12.12
C PRO A 150 -8.37 -11.17 12.27
N GLU A 151 -9.36 -10.54 12.86
CA GLU A 151 -10.68 -11.13 13.06
C GLU A 151 -11.33 -11.52 11.73
N GLY A 152 -11.86 -12.74 11.66
CA GLY A 152 -12.50 -13.29 10.46
C GLY A 152 -11.53 -13.66 9.33
N ILE A 153 -10.24 -13.69 9.59
CA ILE A 153 -9.21 -14.11 8.63
C ILE A 153 -8.49 -15.34 9.18
N ASP A 154 -8.65 -16.45 8.49
CA ASP A 154 -7.99 -17.71 8.88
C ASP A 154 -6.59 -17.81 8.30
N ASN A 155 -5.70 -18.51 9.02
CA ASN A 155 -4.36 -18.90 8.54
C ASN A 155 -3.43 -17.77 8.06
N ILE A 156 -3.75 -16.51 8.35
CA ILE A 156 -2.85 -15.39 8.06
C ILE A 156 -2.45 -14.72 9.37
N LYS A 157 -1.16 -14.72 9.62
CA LYS A 157 -0.53 -14.03 10.73
C LYS A 157 0.10 -12.74 10.22
N VAL A 158 -0.14 -11.65 10.93
CA VAL A 158 0.31 -10.31 10.58
C VAL A 158 1.30 -9.82 11.62
N LYS A 159 2.46 -9.33 11.19
CA LYS A 159 3.44 -8.65 12.02
C LYS A 159 3.67 -7.25 11.48
N ALA A 160 3.50 -6.25 12.33
CA ALA A 160 3.81 -4.86 12.02
C ALA A 160 5.29 -4.55 12.28
N ILE A 161 5.89 -3.80 11.39
CA ILE A 161 7.29 -3.41 11.42
C ILE A 161 7.31 -1.89 11.29
N PRO A 162 7.80 -1.14 12.30
CA PRO A 162 7.83 0.32 12.23
C PRO A 162 8.78 0.79 11.13
N LEU A 163 8.36 1.80 10.39
CA LEU A 163 9.15 2.45 9.36
C LEU A 163 9.41 3.90 9.75
N SER A 164 10.63 4.37 9.58
CA SER A 164 10.97 5.77 9.80
C SER A 164 10.43 6.64 8.67
N SER A 165 9.33 7.31 8.93
CA SER A 165 8.73 8.30 8.04
C SER A 165 7.93 9.31 8.87
N LYS A 166 7.36 10.32 8.20
CA LYS A 166 6.58 11.37 8.88
C LYS A 166 5.10 11.02 8.85
N ALA A 167 4.40 11.33 9.93
CA ALA A 167 2.95 11.35 9.97
C ALA A 167 2.37 12.27 8.87
N PRO A 168 1.08 12.17 8.51
CA PRO A 168 0.47 13.02 7.48
C PRO A 168 0.49 14.51 7.88
N PRO A 169 0.36 15.46 6.92
CA PRO A 169 0.45 16.89 7.17
C PRO A 169 -0.53 17.44 8.21
N TYR A 170 -1.64 16.77 8.43
CA TYR A 170 -2.68 17.15 9.39
C TYR A 170 -2.49 16.54 10.78
N SER A 171 -1.53 15.64 10.92
CA SER A 171 -1.22 15.01 12.22
C SER A 171 -0.76 16.04 13.25
N PRO A 172 -1.19 15.93 14.52
CA PRO A 172 -0.71 16.80 15.59
C PRO A 172 0.80 16.64 15.83
N HIS A 173 1.39 15.49 15.45
CA HIS A 173 2.82 15.21 15.59
C HIS A 173 3.58 15.14 14.26
N ARG A 174 3.08 15.82 13.22
CA ARG A 174 3.75 15.88 11.90
C ARG A 174 5.23 16.22 11.96
N ASN A 175 5.64 17.11 12.88
CA ASN A 175 7.01 17.58 13.04
C ASN A 175 7.76 16.88 14.19
N ASP A 176 7.15 15.91 14.81
CA ASP A 176 7.68 15.08 15.89
C ASP A 176 7.32 13.62 15.60
N PRO A 177 8.02 12.96 14.64
CA PRO A 177 7.68 11.61 14.19
C PRO A 177 7.82 10.58 15.32
N HIS A 178 6.83 9.71 15.40
CA HIS A 178 6.78 8.61 16.37
C HIS A 178 6.89 7.24 15.69
N GLU A 179 7.36 6.29 16.46
CA GLU A 179 7.25 4.89 16.06
C GLU A 179 5.77 4.51 15.93
N GLY A 180 5.41 3.93 14.78
CA GLY A 180 4.02 3.59 14.48
C GLY A 180 3.26 4.57 13.61
N ASP A 181 3.85 5.74 13.27
CA ASP A 181 3.28 6.65 12.25
C ASP A 181 3.18 5.97 10.88
N ASN A 182 4.10 5.06 10.58
CA ASN A 182 4.17 4.33 9.31
C ASN A 182 4.64 2.89 9.56
N LEU A 183 4.04 1.95 8.86
CA LEU A 183 4.29 0.53 9.01
C LEU A 183 4.67 -0.15 7.69
N GLY A 184 5.62 -1.08 7.77
CA GLY A 184 5.69 -2.26 6.91
C GLY A 184 5.00 -3.45 7.57
N ILE A 185 4.59 -4.42 6.78
CA ILE A 185 3.89 -5.61 7.27
C ILE A 185 4.59 -6.86 6.77
N LEU A 186 4.85 -7.81 7.66
CA LEU A 186 5.15 -9.19 7.28
C LEU A 186 3.91 -10.05 7.48
N LEU A 187 3.45 -10.63 6.39
CA LEU A 187 2.37 -11.61 6.36
C LEU A 187 2.96 -13.01 6.34
N GLU A 188 2.41 -13.92 7.13
CA GLU A 188 2.77 -15.33 7.12
C GLU A 188 1.52 -16.17 6.90
N ASP A 189 1.52 -16.99 5.85
CA ASP A 189 0.55 -18.06 5.67
C ASP A 189 0.90 -19.21 6.60
N MET A 190 0.10 -19.40 7.64
CA MET A 190 0.34 -20.40 8.68
C MET A 190 0.23 -21.85 8.17
N SER A 191 -0.37 -22.06 7.01
CA SER A 191 -0.51 -23.38 6.40
C SER A 191 0.69 -23.79 5.55
N SER A 192 1.28 -22.84 4.83
CA SER A 192 2.44 -23.06 3.95
C SER A 192 3.77 -22.61 4.55
N GLY A 193 3.73 -21.71 5.54
CA GLY A 193 4.90 -21.00 6.08
C GLY A 193 5.46 -19.91 5.16
N LYS A 194 4.83 -19.67 4.00
CA LYS A 194 5.25 -18.64 3.05
C LYS A 194 4.99 -17.25 3.58
N LYS A 195 5.90 -16.31 3.25
CA LYS A 195 5.89 -14.96 3.79
C LYS A 195 5.87 -13.89 2.69
N THR A 196 5.08 -12.85 2.94
CA THR A 196 5.04 -11.64 2.10
C THR A 196 5.41 -10.43 2.94
N PHE A 197 6.41 -9.68 2.52
CA PHE A 197 6.71 -8.36 3.09
C PHE A 197 6.05 -7.28 2.24
N TYR A 198 5.23 -6.44 2.86
CA TYR A 198 4.49 -5.35 2.21
C TYR A 198 4.85 -4.00 2.85
N ALA A 199 5.45 -3.10 2.07
CA ALA A 199 5.84 -1.76 2.50
C ALA A 199 5.72 -0.77 1.32
N PRO A 200 4.52 -0.21 1.05
CA PRO A 200 4.28 0.70 -0.08
C PRO A 200 4.94 2.06 0.09
N GLY A 201 5.24 2.47 1.34
CA GLY A 201 6.01 3.67 1.67
C GLY A 201 7.27 3.27 2.42
N LEU A 202 8.42 3.22 1.73
CA LEU A 202 9.69 2.76 2.31
C LEU A 202 10.81 3.71 1.90
N GLY A 203 11.14 4.68 2.78
CA GLY A 203 12.13 5.73 2.50
C GLY A 203 13.58 5.30 2.71
N GLN A 204 13.83 4.30 3.55
CA GLN A 204 15.16 3.78 3.84
C GLN A 204 15.10 2.33 4.32
N ILE A 205 16.18 1.58 4.13
CA ILE A 205 16.29 0.21 4.61
C ILE A 205 17.09 0.21 5.92
N GLU A 206 16.38 0.34 7.02
CA GLU A 206 16.97 0.30 8.35
C GLU A 206 17.37 -1.13 8.73
N SER A 207 18.32 -1.25 9.67
CA SER A 207 18.90 -2.54 10.05
C SER A 207 17.87 -3.56 10.56
N HIS A 208 16.81 -3.08 11.23
CA HIS A 208 15.74 -3.95 11.75
C HIS A 208 14.76 -4.42 10.66
N ILE A 209 14.67 -3.73 9.50
CA ILE A 209 13.79 -4.10 8.39
C ILE A 209 14.39 -5.24 7.56
N LYS A 210 15.71 -5.21 7.38
CA LYS A 210 16.43 -6.12 6.49
C LYS A 210 16.16 -7.61 6.73
N PRO A 211 16.15 -8.12 7.98
CA PRO A 211 15.85 -9.52 8.24
C PRO A 211 14.45 -9.96 7.77
N TYR A 212 13.46 -9.07 7.80
CA TYR A 212 12.10 -9.36 7.31
C TYR A 212 12.05 -9.43 5.79
N MET A 213 12.80 -8.56 5.10
CA MET A 213 12.93 -8.62 3.65
C MET A 213 13.67 -9.89 3.19
N GLU A 214 14.71 -10.30 3.93
CA GLU A 214 15.48 -11.52 3.65
C GLU A 214 14.67 -12.80 3.89
N ALA A 215 13.73 -12.77 4.86
CA ALA A 215 12.87 -13.91 5.19
C ALA A 215 11.63 -14.04 4.31
N ALA A 216 11.33 -13.05 3.48
CA ALA A 216 10.12 -13.04 2.65
C ALA A 216 10.31 -13.81 1.35
N ASP A 217 9.28 -14.60 0.98
CA ASP A 217 9.17 -15.24 -0.34
C ASP A 217 8.67 -14.27 -1.41
N CYS A 218 7.90 -13.27 -0.98
CA CYS A 218 7.38 -12.20 -1.83
C CYS A 218 7.62 -10.83 -1.19
N LEU A 219 8.08 -9.88 -2.00
CA LEU A 219 8.29 -8.49 -1.62
C LEU A 219 7.38 -7.59 -2.45
N LEU A 220 6.45 -6.87 -1.78
CA LEU A 220 5.68 -5.76 -2.35
C LEU A 220 6.19 -4.48 -1.70
N VAL A 221 7.02 -3.73 -2.41
CA VAL A 221 7.73 -2.58 -1.84
C VAL A 221 7.57 -1.32 -2.67
N ASP A 222 8.00 -0.22 -2.10
CA ASP A 222 7.90 1.13 -2.64
C ASP A 222 8.41 1.24 -4.08
N GLY A 223 7.55 1.68 -4.96
CA GLY A 223 7.79 1.95 -6.37
C GLY A 223 7.56 3.41 -6.77
N THR A 224 7.58 4.36 -5.81
CA THR A 224 7.08 5.72 -6.03
C THR A 224 7.86 6.47 -7.10
N CYS A 225 9.17 6.65 -6.97
CA CYS A 225 9.97 7.43 -7.91
C CYS A 225 11.14 6.62 -8.49
N TRP A 226 11.43 6.85 -9.78
CA TRP A 226 12.61 6.27 -10.42
C TRP A 226 13.90 6.88 -9.92
N THR A 227 13.98 8.23 -9.88
CA THR A 227 15.12 8.98 -9.33
C THR A 227 14.69 9.83 -8.14
N ASN A 228 15.67 10.21 -7.31
CA ASN A 228 15.38 11.02 -6.13
C ASN A 228 14.84 12.41 -6.49
N ASP A 229 15.26 12.99 -7.60
CA ASP A 229 14.89 14.32 -8.08
C ASP A 229 13.76 14.33 -9.13
N GLU A 230 13.08 13.21 -9.35
CA GLU A 230 12.08 13.02 -10.42
C GLU A 230 11.03 14.14 -10.47
N MET A 231 10.43 14.48 -9.35
CA MET A 231 9.40 15.52 -9.25
C MET A 231 9.96 16.92 -9.56
N LYS A 232 11.19 17.17 -9.09
CA LYS A 232 11.89 18.43 -9.26
C LYS A 232 12.33 18.63 -10.73
N SER A 233 12.90 17.59 -11.31
CA SER A 233 13.36 17.59 -12.72
C SER A 233 12.21 17.84 -13.71
N LEU A 234 10.99 17.43 -13.36
CA LEU A 234 9.77 17.69 -14.14
C LEU A 234 9.08 19.02 -13.80
N GLY A 235 9.62 19.80 -12.86
CA GLY A 235 9.04 21.08 -12.45
C GLY A 235 7.68 20.95 -11.72
N ILE A 236 7.38 19.79 -11.14
CA ILE A 236 6.10 19.51 -10.48
C ILE A 236 6.15 19.87 -9.00
N ALA A 237 7.24 19.57 -8.31
CA ALA A 237 7.45 19.90 -6.91
C ALA A 237 8.93 20.11 -6.60
N ASN A 238 9.23 20.84 -5.52
CA ASN A 238 10.61 21.03 -5.06
C ASN A 238 11.10 19.93 -4.12
N LYS A 239 10.23 18.95 -3.78
CA LYS A 239 10.58 17.85 -2.89
C LYS A 239 11.31 16.75 -3.64
N MET A 240 12.31 16.16 -2.97
CA MET A 240 12.98 14.94 -3.41
C MET A 240 12.16 13.71 -2.96
N SER A 241 12.36 12.58 -3.60
CA SER A 241 11.70 11.31 -3.23
C SER A 241 11.93 10.95 -1.76
N LEU A 242 13.16 11.07 -1.30
CA LEU A 242 13.54 10.82 0.10
C LEU A 242 12.88 11.80 1.09
N ASP A 243 12.67 13.07 0.70
CA ASP A 243 11.96 14.05 1.54
C ASP A 243 10.49 13.67 1.74
N MET A 244 9.94 12.89 0.83
CA MET A 244 8.57 12.38 0.87
C MET A 244 8.46 11.02 1.57
N GLY A 245 9.58 10.40 1.97
CA GLY A 245 9.61 9.09 2.63
C GLY A 245 9.65 7.91 1.66
N HIS A 246 10.17 8.12 0.44
CA HIS A 246 10.22 7.08 -0.61
C HIS A 246 11.64 6.89 -1.13
N LEU A 247 12.16 5.66 -1.06
CA LEU A 247 13.45 5.29 -1.62
C LEU A 247 13.37 5.28 -3.15
N PRO A 248 14.24 6.04 -3.88
CA PRO A 248 14.24 5.97 -5.33
C PRO A 248 14.65 4.58 -5.83
N GLN A 249 14.14 4.19 -7.00
CA GLN A 249 14.42 2.85 -7.53
C GLN A 249 15.82 2.72 -8.09
N SER A 250 16.34 3.78 -8.73
CA SER A 250 17.64 3.80 -9.39
C SER A 250 18.67 4.61 -8.62
N GLY A 251 19.94 4.45 -9.01
CA GLY A 251 21.09 5.11 -8.38
C GLY A 251 21.68 4.30 -7.23
N PRO A 252 22.82 4.76 -6.69
CA PRO A 252 23.51 4.09 -5.59
C PRO A 252 22.61 3.97 -4.35
N GLY A 253 22.49 2.76 -3.80
CA GLY A 253 21.61 2.46 -2.65
C GLY A 253 20.12 2.49 -2.95
N GLY A 254 19.73 2.58 -4.23
CA GLY A 254 18.31 2.56 -4.63
C GLY A 254 17.66 1.19 -4.49
N MET A 255 16.33 1.15 -4.63
CA MET A 255 15.54 -0.06 -4.39
C MET A 255 15.98 -1.25 -5.25
N ILE A 256 16.41 -1.04 -6.50
CA ILE A 256 16.92 -2.11 -7.37
C ILE A 256 18.15 -2.79 -6.75
N GLU A 257 19.10 -1.99 -6.25
CA GLU A 257 20.31 -2.54 -5.60
C GLU A 257 19.98 -3.28 -4.30
N VAL A 258 18.99 -2.80 -3.56
CA VAL A 258 18.49 -3.46 -2.34
C VAL A 258 17.84 -4.80 -2.67
N LEU A 259 16.97 -4.85 -3.70
CA LEU A 259 16.22 -6.05 -4.06
C LEU A 259 17.07 -7.13 -4.73
N ARG A 260 18.11 -6.75 -5.46
CA ARG A 260 18.95 -7.68 -6.26
C ARG A 260 19.46 -8.88 -5.47
N PRO A 261 20.10 -8.72 -4.29
CA PRO A 261 20.66 -9.84 -3.52
C PRO A 261 19.62 -10.65 -2.74
N LEU A 262 18.36 -10.18 -2.62
CA LEU A 262 17.36 -10.83 -1.80
C LEU A 262 16.84 -12.10 -2.45
N PRO A 263 16.61 -13.19 -1.67
CA PRO A 263 16.23 -14.50 -2.21
C PRO A 263 14.76 -14.61 -2.63
N ALA A 264 13.94 -13.59 -2.35
CA ALA A 264 12.51 -13.61 -2.65
C ALA A 264 12.23 -14.02 -4.11
N GLU A 265 11.36 -15.01 -4.28
CA GLU A 265 10.94 -15.51 -5.60
C GLU A 265 10.17 -14.43 -6.40
N LYS A 266 9.42 -13.58 -5.69
CA LYS A 266 8.62 -12.51 -6.28
C LYS A 266 8.98 -11.15 -5.68
N LYS A 267 9.34 -10.20 -6.53
CA LYS A 267 9.68 -8.82 -6.17
C LYS A 267 8.82 -7.88 -6.99
N VAL A 268 8.00 -7.06 -6.33
CA VAL A 268 7.00 -6.22 -6.99
C VAL A 268 7.09 -4.80 -6.46
N LEU A 269 7.23 -3.83 -7.36
CA LEU A 269 7.11 -2.39 -7.03
C LEU A 269 5.65 -1.97 -7.08
N ILE A 270 5.19 -1.33 -6.01
CA ILE A 270 3.83 -0.81 -5.85
C ILE A 270 3.87 0.66 -5.40
N HIS A 271 2.73 1.35 -5.30
CA HIS A 271 2.64 2.75 -4.89
C HIS A 271 3.40 3.69 -5.85
N ILE A 272 3.11 3.54 -7.15
CA ILE A 272 3.89 4.15 -8.23
C ILE A 272 3.38 5.56 -8.51
N ASN A 273 4.27 6.56 -8.46
CA ASN A 273 3.90 7.94 -8.76
C ASN A 273 3.60 8.12 -10.26
N ASN A 274 2.66 8.99 -10.56
CA ASN A 274 2.22 9.29 -11.94
C ASN A 274 3.33 9.79 -12.87
N THR A 275 4.44 10.28 -12.32
CA THR A 275 5.61 10.75 -13.09
C THR A 275 6.59 9.64 -13.45
N ASN A 276 6.54 8.53 -12.73
CA ASN A 276 7.53 7.46 -12.83
C ASN A 276 7.55 6.84 -14.25
N PRO A 277 8.71 6.77 -14.91
CA PRO A 277 8.80 6.23 -16.27
C PRO A 277 8.47 4.73 -16.37
N ILE A 278 8.52 3.97 -15.26
CA ILE A 278 8.14 2.55 -15.25
C ILE A 278 6.66 2.30 -15.54
N LEU A 279 5.82 3.35 -15.52
CA LEU A 279 4.41 3.27 -15.91
C LEU A 279 4.23 2.98 -17.41
N ARG A 280 5.21 3.32 -18.23
CA ARG A 280 5.21 3.02 -19.67
C ARG A 280 5.73 1.60 -19.90
N GLU A 281 4.92 0.75 -20.53
CA GLU A 281 5.24 -0.66 -20.72
C GLU A 281 6.52 -0.88 -21.55
N ASN A 282 6.85 0.05 -22.46
CA ASN A 282 8.00 -0.01 -23.36
C ASN A 282 9.16 0.93 -22.98
N SER A 283 9.23 1.43 -21.74
CA SER A 283 10.33 2.29 -21.30
C SER A 283 11.61 1.49 -21.02
N GLU A 284 12.76 2.13 -21.17
CA GLU A 284 14.07 1.56 -20.78
C GLU A 284 14.10 1.20 -19.29
N GLN A 285 13.43 2.00 -18.45
CA GLN A 285 13.32 1.76 -17.01
C GLN A 285 12.51 0.48 -16.72
N ARG A 286 11.43 0.24 -17.47
CA ARG A 286 10.63 -0.97 -17.36
C ARG A 286 11.44 -2.21 -17.79
N GLN A 287 12.18 -2.09 -18.89
CA GLN A 287 13.07 -3.16 -19.35
C GLN A 287 14.14 -3.49 -18.31
N LYS A 288 14.76 -2.48 -17.70
CA LYS A 288 15.74 -2.68 -16.63
C LYS A 288 15.15 -3.44 -15.43
N LEU A 289 13.93 -3.17 -15.03
CA LEU A 289 13.26 -3.94 -13.96
C LEU A 289 13.05 -5.40 -14.35
N THR A 290 12.67 -5.64 -15.60
CA THR A 290 12.52 -7.02 -16.14
C THR A 290 13.85 -7.78 -16.11
N GLU A 291 14.96 -7.14 -16.48
CA GLU A 291 16.29 -7.73 -16.43
C GLU A 291 16.74 -8.09 -14.99
N GLU A 292 16.23 -7.35 -13.99
CA GLU A 292 16.48 -7.57 -12.56
C GLU A 292 15.43 -8.51 -11.90
N ASN A 293 14.50 -9.09 -12.68
CA ASN A 293 13.37 -9.90 -12.19
C ASN A 293 12.50 -9.15 -11.16
N ILE A 294 12.25 -7.87 -11.41
CA ILE A 294 11.39 -7.02 -10.60
C ILE A 294 10.14 -6.67 -11.38
N ASP A 295 8.99 -7.07 -10.88
CA ASP A 295 7.68 -6.78 -11.45
C ASP A 295 7.22 -5.37 -11.07
N VAL A 296 6.33 -4.81 -11.89
CA VAL A 296 5.63 -3.55 -11.62
C VAL A 296 4.16 -3.84 -11.42
N ALA A 297 3.63 -3.54 -10.24
CA ALA A 297 2.23 -3.76 -9.90
C ALA A 297 1.29 -3.01 -10.85
N TYR A 298 0.14 -3.59 -11.08
CA TYR A 298 -0.99 -2.99 -11.79
C TYR A 298 -2.29 -3.40 -11.11
N ASP A 299 -3.33 -2.59 -11.27
CA ASP A 299 -4.64 -2.87 -10.68
C ASP A 299 -5.20 -4.17 -11.23
N GLY A 300 -5.57 -5.07 -10.33
CA GLY A 300 -6.00 -6.42 -10.67
C GLY A 300 -4.88 -7.47 -10.79
N MET A 301 -3.61 -7.12 -10.54
CA MET A 301 -2.53 -8.11 -10.42
C MET A 301 -2.85 -9.08 -9.28
N ASP A 302 -2.76 -10.37 -9.56
CA ASP A 302 -3.21 -11.44 -8.67
C ASP A 302 -2.22 -12.60 -8.70
N PHE A 303 -1.81 -13.09 -7.55
CA PHE A 303 -0.85 -14.20 -7.47
C PHE A 303 -0.93 -14.90 -6.11
N VAL A 304 -0.41 -16.13 -6.09
CA VAL A 304 -0.26 -16.95 -4.88
C VAL A 304 1.21 -16.97 -4.46
N VAL A 305 1.44 -16.84 -3.16
CA VAL A 305 2.75 -16.94 -2.51
C VAL A 305 2.85 -18.26 -1.77
#